data_cfa6aa3e80e8055dd60191d9dbf05f66
#
_entry.id   cfa6aa3e80e8055dd60191d9dbf05f66
#
_cell.length_a   1.000
_cell.length_b   1.000
_cell.length_c   1.000
_cell.angle_alpha   90.00
_cell.angle_beta   90.00
_cell.angle_gamma   90.00
#
_symmetry.space_group_name_H-M   'P 1'
#
loop_
_entity.id
_entity.type
_entity.pdbx_description
1 polymer ?
#
loop_
_entity_poly.entity_id
_entity_poly.type
_entity_poly.pdbx_seq_one_letter_code
_entity_poly.pdbx_strand_id
1 'polypeptide(L)'
;MYKRQDVTLHQGELLCLLGGNGAGKTTLMQALAGFRKPYRGKVKLAKGQRLCMLPQNARSLFVADTVEKELLDSAEQDKAKAVQMAERLELTPLLARHPYDLSGGEIQRLAVGKLLLREATVLLLDEPTKGLDAYAKAELAQLLLALCREGASILVVTHDVEFAARYATGCALMFDGLLLSEGEPHAFFAGNRFYTTDANRIAAEHFPMDITCEEVIASCRSSLSAKEPEPPRG
;
A
#
# COMPACT_ATOMS: atom_id res chain seq x y z
N MET A 1 -28.59 11.33 10.03
CA MET A 1 -28.83 9.88 9.81
C MET A 1 -27.50 9.26 9.36
N TYR A 2 -26.77 8.59 10.26
CA TYR A 2 -25.51 7.98 9.90
C TYR A 2 -25.79 6.77 8.99
N LYS A 3 -25.35 6.84 7.72
CA LYS A 3 -25.39 5.67 6.84
C LYS A 3 -24.43 4.62 7.38
N ARG A 4 -24.87 3.38 7.44
CA ARG A 4 -24.00 2.23 7.73
C ARG A 4 -22.97 2.16 6.61
N GLN A 5 -21.70 2.08 6.99
CA GLN A 5 -20.57 1.96 6.06
C GLN A 5 -19.83 0.70 6.44
N ASP A 6 -19.60 -0.13 5.47
CA ASP A 6 -18.86 -1.37 5.64
C ASP A 6 -17.62 -1.28 4.71
N VAL A 7 -16.44 -1.60 5.21
CA VAL A 7 -15.23 -1.79 4.43
C VAL A 7 -14.93 -3.28 4.45
N THR A 8 -14.75 -3.85 3.29
CA THR A 8 -14.39 -5.26 3.16
C THR A 8 -13.02 -5.35 2.50
N LEU A 9 -12.12 -6.10 3.11
CA LEU A 9 -10.82 -6.42 2.54
C LEU A 9 -10.84 -7.90 2.14
N HIS A 10 -10.61 -8.16 0.86
CA HIS A 10 -10.63 -9.50 0.30
C HIS A 10 -9.24 -10.15 0.33
N GLN A 11 -9.21 -11.48 0.27
CA GLN A 11 -7.95 -12.21 0.17
C GLN A 11 -7.24 -11.87 -1.14
N GLY A 12 -5.95 -11.60 -1.06
CA GLY A 12 -5.14 -11.21 -2.22
C GLY A 12 -5.34 -9.76 -2.67
N GLU A 13 -6.05 -8.95 -1.90
CA GLU A 13 -6.33 -7.56 -2.22
C GLU A 13 -5.28 -6.61 -1.61
N LEU A 14 -4.87 -5.61 -2.40
CA LEU A 14 -4.16 -4.42 -1.97
C LEU A 14 -5.13 -3.24 -2.02
N LEU A 15 -5.82 -2.98 -0.91
CA LEU A 15 -6.76 -1.87 -0.77
C LEU A 15 -6.04 -0.62 -0.26
N CYS A 16 -6.12 0.48 -1.00
CA CYS A 16 -5.62 1.78 -0.55
C CYS A 16 -6.75 2.64 0.00
N LEU A 17 -6.67 2.97 1.28
CA LEU A 17 -7.58 3.92 1.94
C LEU A 17 -6.98 5.32 1.89
N LEU A 18 -7.54 6.15 1.05
CA LEU A 18 -7.13 7.51 0.78
C LEU A 18 -7.93 8.52 1.62
N GLY A 19 -7.38 9.72 1.77
CA GLY A 19 -8.08 10.83 2.46
C GLY A 19 -7.10 11.82 3.06
N GLY A 20 -7.58 13.03 3.32
CA GLY A 20 -6.81 14.10 3.92
C GLY A 20 -6.37 13.82 5.36
N ASN A 21 -5.49 14.69 5.88
CA ASN A 21 -5.12 14.65 7.30
C ASN A 21 -6.37 14.92 8.16
N GLY A 22 -6.49 14.16 9.25
CA GLY A 22 -7.66 14.27 10.13
C GLY A 22 -8.91 13.53 9.65
N ALA A 23 -8.93 12.91 8.47
CA ALA A 23 -10.08 12.16 7.96
C ALA A 23 -10.49 10.94 8.82
N GLY A 24 -9.64 10.52 9.77
CA GLY A 24 -9.93 9.40 10.67
C GLY A 24 -9.24 8.08 10.29
N LYS A 25 -8.39 8.06 9.26
CA LYS A 25 -7.73 6.86 8.74
C LYS A 25 -6.95 6.07 9.80
N THR A 26 -6.04 6.73 10.53
CA THR A 26 -5.26 6.10 11.61
C THR A 26 -6.17 5.61 12.75
N THR A 27 -7.24 6.33 13.04
CA THR A 27 -8.25 5.91 14.05
C THR A 27 -8.95 4.62 13.62
N LEU A 28 -9.32 4.53 12.33
CA LEU A 28 -9.89 3.31 11.76
C LEU A 28 -8.90 2.16 11.84
N MET A 29 -7.64 2.37 11.46
CA MET A 29 -6.57 1.37 11.55
C MET A 29 -6.40 0.84 12.96
N GLN A 30 -6.37 1.73 13.96
CA GLN A 30 -6.27 1.36 15.39
C GLN A 30 -7.48 0.55 15.83
N ALA A 31 -8.68 0.87 15.34
CA ALA A 31 -9.88 0.11 15.65
C ALA A 31 -9.86 -1.28 14.99
N LEU A 32 -9.39 -1.38 13.73
CA LEU A 32 -9.23 -2.65 13.02
C LEU A 32 -8.18 -3.54 13.71
N ALA A 33 -7.07 -2.96 14.16
CA ALA A 33 -6.00 -3.65 14.88
C ALA A 33 -6.36 -4.03 16.33
N GLY A 34 -7.53 -3.59 16.81
CA GLY A 34 -7.97 -3.87 18.18
C GLY A 34 -7.37 -2.99 19.27
N PHE A 35 -6.54 -2.00 18.90
CA PHE A 35 -5.97 -1.02 19.86
C PHE A 35 -7.02 -0.03 20.37
N ARG A 36 -8.13 0.11 19.64
CA ARG A 36 -9.23 1.01 20.00
C ARG A 36 -10.56 0.31 19.81
N LYS A 37 -11.42 0.36 20.82
CA LYS A 37 -12.78 -0.18 20.69
C LYS A 37 -13.60 0.75 19.79
N PRO A 38 -14.24 0.26 18.71
CA PRO A 38 -15.11 1.08 17.89
C PRO A 38 -16.33 1.52 18.70
N TYR A 39 -16.71 2.79 18.56
CA TYR A 39 -17.90 3.33 19.23
C TYR A 39 -19.18 2.65 18.73
N ARG A 40 -19.23 2.36 17.42
CA ARG A 40 -20.31 1.61 16.75
C ARG A 40 -19.70 0.71 15.67
N GLY A 41 -20.41 -0.38 15.35
CA GLY A 41 -19.97 -1.33 14.32
C GLY A 41 -19.25 -2.53 14.92
N LYS A 42 -18.73 -3.37 14.04
CA LYS A 42 -18.03 -4.61 14.39
C LYS A 42 -16.86 -4.80 13.43
N VAL A 43 -15.73 -5.20 13.94
CA VAL A 43 -14.63 -5.76 13.15
C VAL A 43 -14.80 -7.26 13.10
N LYS A 44 -14.76 -7.84 11.91
CA LYS A 44 -14.84 -9.28 11.70
C LYS A 44 -13.58 -9.73 10.97
N LEU A 45 -12.83 -10.61 11.57
CA LEU A 45 -11.70 -11.29 10.95
C LEU A 45 -12.13 -12.73 10.61
N ALA A 46 -11.82 -13.20 9.42
CA ALA A 46 -12.11 -14.58 9.03
C ALA A 46 -11.29 -15.56 9.89
N LYS A 47 -11.83 -16.76 10.07
CA LYS A 47 -11.19 -17.77 10.91
C LYS A 47 -9.80 -18.13 10.35
N GLY A 48 -8.81 -18.18 11.23
CA GLY A 48 -7.43 -18.52 10.88
C GLY A 48 -6.60 -17.34 10.34
N GLN A 49 -7.21 -16.17 10.16
CA GLN A 49 -6.45 -14.97 9.76
C GLN A 49 -5.78 -14.34 10.98
N ARG A 50 -4.57 -13.83 10.75
CA ARG A 50 -3.78 -13.09 11.75
C ARG A 50 -3.50 -11.67 11.24
N LEU A 51 -4.06 -10.70 11.94
CA LEU A 51 -3.93 -9.30 11.58
C LEU A 51 -2.74 -8.68 12.33
N CYS A 52 -1.86 -8.02 11.58
CA CYS A 52 -0.76 -7.22 12.12
C CYS A 52 -0.78 -5.81 11.53
N MET A 53 -0.34 -4.83 12.32
CA MET A 53 -0.30 -3.43 11.92
C MET A 53 1.12 -2.90 11.91
N LEU A 54 1.50 -2.24 10.79
CA LEU A 54 2.67 -1.40 10.68
C LEU A 54 2.25 0.05 10.96
N PRO A 55 2.73 0.65 12.05
CA PRO A 55 2.42 2.04 12.37
C PRO A 55 3.18 2.99 11.44
N GLN A 56 2.73 4.24 11.34
CA GLN A 56 3.35 5.28 10.52
C GLN A 56 4.86 5.46 10.79
N ASN A 57 5.29 5.31 12.04
CA ASN A 57 6.71 5.25 12.39
C ASN A 57 7.14 3.78 12.52
N ALA A 58 7.59 3.19 11.42
CA ALA A 58 8.05 1.79 11.39
C ALA A 58 9.20 1.51 12.37
N ARG A 59 10.05 2.52 12.66
CA ARG A 59 11.15 2.39 13.63
C ARG A 59 10.68 2.06 15.04
N SER A 60 9.44 2.40 15.39
CA SER A 60 8.87 2.04 16.70
C SER A 60 8.70 0.54 16.92
N LEU A 61 8.81 -0.27 15.87
CA LEU A 61 8.80 -1.74 15.97
C LEU A 61 10.16 -2.33 16.30
N PHE A 62 11.23 -1.54 16.22
CA PHE A 62 12.60 -2.04 16.40
C PHE A 62 13.05 -1.86 17.85
N VAL A 63 13.50 -2.96 18.43
CA VAL A 63 13.94 -3.03 19.82
C VAL A 63 15.36 -3.60 19.97
N ALA A 64 15.85 -4.30 18.93
CA ALA A 64 17.17 -4.89 18.92
C ALA A 64 18.21 -3.94 18.28
N ASP A 65 19.49 -4.21 18.55
CA ASP A 65 20.62 -3.41 18.07
C ASP A 65 21.13 -3.82 16.68
N THR A 66 20.64 -4.94 16.12
CA THR A 66 20.96 -5.38 14.75
C THR A 66 19.75 -5.91 14.01
N VAL A 67 19.78 -5.81 12.67
CA VAL A 67 18.75 -6.36 11.78
C VAL A 67 18.58 -7.86 12.00
N GLU A 68 19.71 -8.60 12.15
CA GLU A 68 19.68 -10.04 12.43
C GLU A 68 18.86 -10.36 13.69
N LYS A 69 19.13 -9.66 14.79
CA LYS A 69 18.42 -9.87 16.05
C LYS A 69 16.94 -9.51 15.95
N GLU A 70 16.59 -8.44 15.21
CA GLU A 70 15.20 -8.06 14.96
C GLU A 70 14.42 -9.16 14.24
N LEU A 71 15.03 -9.77 13.22
CA LEU A 71 14.42 -10.88 12.49
C LEU A 71 14.35 -12.14 13.36
N LEU A 72 15.42 -12.44 14.09
CA LEU A 72 15.50 -13.63 14.95
C LEU A 72 14.46 -13.59 16.08
N ASP A 73 14.27 -12.43 16.73
CA ASP A 73 13.24 -12.25 17.75
C ASP A 73 11.83 -12.41 17.18
N SER A 74 11.62 -11.91 15.96
CA SER A 74 10.32 -12.05 15.30
C SER A 74 10.04 -13.46 14.81
N ALA A 75 11.08 -14.23 14.53
CA ALA A 75 11.04 -15.64 14.16
C ALA A 75 11.01 -16.61 15.37
N GLU A 76 10.79 -16.10 16.59
CA GLU A 76 10.79 -16.89 17.83
C GLU A 76 12.10 -17.72 18.01
N GLN A 77 13.25 -17.12 17.65
CA GLN A 77 14.58 -17.69 17.68
C GLN A 77 14.84 -18.81 16.62
N ASP A 78 13.94 -18.96 15.64
CA ASP A 78 14.17 -19.85 14.50
C ASP A 78 15.11 -19.19 13.49
N LYS A 79 16.38 -19.59 13.53
CA LYS A 79 17.43 -19.04 12.65
C LYS A 79 17.15 -19.31 11.17
N ALA A 80 16.59 -20.46 10.82
CA ALA A 80 16.32 -20.80 9.42
C ALA A 80 15.26 -19.88 8.83
N LYS A 81 14.17 -19.62 9.57
CA LYS A 81 13.13 -18.65 9.18
C LYS A 81 13.68 -17.23 9.09
N ALA A 82 14.51 -16.82 10.04
CA ALA A 82 15.10 -15.47 10.03
C ALA A 82 16.00 -15.25 8.82
N VAL A 83 16.88 -16.22 8.49
CA VAL A 83 17.76 -16.16 7.31
C VAL A 83 16.94 -16.14 6.02
N GLN A 84 15.98 -17.04 5.86
CA GLN A 84 15.11 -17.09 4.69
C GLN A 84 14.36 -15.76 4.49
N MET A 85 13.88 -15.14 5.59
CA MET A 85 13.21 -13.84 5.52
C MET A 85 14.20 -12.73 5.13
N ALA A 86 15.42 -12.74 5.65
CA ALA A 86 16.46 -11.78 5.27
C ALA A 86 16.80 -11.86 3.77
N GLU A 87 16.92 -13.06 3.23
CA GLU A 87 17.15 -13.30 1.79
C GLU A 87 15.97 -12.80 0.96
N ARG A 88 14.75 -13.18 1.33
CA ARG A 88 13.52 -12.78 0.64
C ARG A 88 13.35 -11.27 0.53
N LEU A 89 13.80 -10.53 1.56
CA LEU A 89 13.64 -9.08 1.66
C LEU A 89 14.91 -8.31 1.27
N GLU A 90 15.93 -9.00 0.75
CA GLU A 90 17.23 -8.42 0.37
C GLU A 90 17.92 -7.69 1.54
N LEU A 91 17.78 -8.21 2.76
CA LEU A 91 18.37 -7.65 3.97
C LEU A 91 19.66 -8.35 4.39
N THR A 92 20.06 -9.42 3.70
CA THR A 92 21.27 -10.20 4.03
C THR A 92 22.54 -9.35 4.17
N PRO A 93 22.83 -8.36 3.30
CA PRO A 93 24.01 -7.50 3.45
C PRO A 93 23.94 -6.55 4.66
N LEU A 94 22.76 -6.43 5.26
CA LEU A 94 22.45 -5.44 6.29
C LEU A 94 22.32 -6.06 7.69
N LEU A 95 22.46 -7.40 7.81
CA LEU A 95 22.19 -8.13 9.06
C LEU A 95 22.95 -7.61 10.28
N ALA A 96 24.20 -7.17 10.07
CA ALA A 96 25.03 -6.63 11.16
C ALA A 96 24.77 -5.13 11.46
N ARG A 97 23.96 -4.44 10.64
CA ARG A 97 23.67 -3.01 10.84
C ARG A 97 22.64 -2.79 11.94
N HIS A 98 22.74 -1.63 12.57
CA HIS A 98 21.69 -1.17 13.46
C HIS A 98 20.44 -0.77 12.64
N PRO A 99 19.21 -1.13 13.07
CA PRO A 99 17.99 -0.80 12.32
C PRO A 99 17.78 0.70 12.04
N TYR A 100 18.32 1.57 12.88
CA TYR A 100 18.23 3.02 12.70
C TYR A 100 19.18 3.58 11.63
N ASP A 101 20.19 2.79 11.19
CA ASP A 101 21.14 3.15 10.13
C ASP A 101 20.65 2.71 8.74
N LEU A 102 19.46 2.17 8.66
CA LEU A 102 18.82 1.74 7.42
C LEU A 102 18.20 2.93 6.68
N SER A 103 18.20 2.84 5.34
CA SER A 103 17.41 3.73 4.48
C SER A 103 15.90 3.54 4.71
N GLY A 104 15.08 4.47 4.22
CA GLY A 104 13.62 4.38 4.35
C GLY A 104 13.03 3.08 3.79
N GLY A 105 13.46 2.67 2.59
CA GLY A 105 13.01 1.42 1.97
C GLY A 105 13.43 0.17 2.73
N GLU A 106 14.68 0.11 3.20
CA GLU A 106 15.20 -1.00 4.03
C GLU A 106 14.43 -1.11 5.35
N ILE A 107 14.09 0.03 5.98
CA ILE A 107 13.25 0.08 7.19
C ILE A 107 11.88 -0.54 6.92
N GLN A 108 11.24 -0.19 5.80
CA GLN A 108 9.92 -0.73 5.45
C GLN A 108 10.01 -2.24 5.17
N ARG A 109 11.02 -2.70 4.43
CA ARG A 109 11.23 -4.14 4.19
C ARG A 109 11.46 -4.91 5.49
N LEU A 110 12.30 -4.41 6.39
CA LEU A 110 12.52 -5.02 7.70
C LEU A 110 11.24 -5.07 8.53
N ALA A 111 10.48 -3.98 8.57
CA ALA A 111 9.25 -3.90 9.32
C ALA A 111 8.18 -4.87 8.78
N VAL A 112 8.01 -4.96 7.45
CA VAL A 112 7.11 -5.95 6.82
C VAL A 112 7.58 -7.36 7.14
N GLY A 113 8.88 -7.65 7.06
CA GLY A 113 9.45 -8.96 7.41
C GLY A 113 9.13 -9.40 8.84
N LYS A 114 9.21 -8.48 9.79
CA LYS A 114 8.82 -8.75 11.18
C LYS A 114 7.36 -9.15 11.30
N LEU A 115 6.46 -8.50 10.55
CA LEU A 115 5.03 -8.87 10.55
C LEU A 115 4.81 -10.25 9.92
N LEU A 116 5.52 -10.56 8.83
CA LEU A 116 5.42 -11.86 8.15
C LEU A 116 5.94 -12.99 9.02
N LEU A 117 7.05 -12.79 9.73
CA LEU A 117 7.58 -13.77 10.69
C LEU A 117 6.61 -14.04 11.85
N ARG A 118 5.71 -13.11 12.15
CA ARG A 118 4.58 -13.29 13.06
C ARG A 118 3.37 -13.95 12.40
N GLU A 119 3.55 -14.53 11.19
CA GLU A 119 2.50 -15.21 10.41
C GLU A 119 1.30 -14.30 10.09
N ALA A 120 1.55 -13.01 9.87
CA ALA A 120 0.52 -12.08 9.47
C ALA A 120 -0.05 -12.46 8.10
N THR A 121 -1.36 -12.61 8.01
CA THR A 121 -2.10 -12.85 6.77
C THR A 121 -2.92 -11.63 6.36
N VAL A 122 -3.16 -10.72 7.31
CA VAL A 122 -3.79 -9.42 7.08
C VAL A 122 -2.85 -8.34 7.57
N LEU A 123 -2.38 -7.50 6.67
CA LEU A 123 -1.44 -6.43 6.95
C LEU A 123 -2.16 -5.08 6.89
N LEU A 124 -2.06 -4.30 7.96
CA LEU A 124 -2.51 -2.91 7.99
C LEU A 124 -1.28 -2.01 7.99
N LEU A 125 -1.10 -1.19 6.96
CA LEU A 125 0.09 -0.36 6.79
C LEU A 125 -0.31 1.13 6.83
N ASP A 126 0.17 1.86 7.84
CA ASP A 126 -0.15 3.28 8.02
C ASP A 126 0.95 4.15 7.40
N GLU A 127 0.66 4.81 6.27
CA GLU A 127 1.55 5.70 5.51
C GLU A 127 2.92 5.07 5.17
N PRO A 128 2.97 3.83 4.64
CA PRO A 128 4.24 3.11 4.45
C PRO A 128 5.13 3.74 3.38
N THR A 129 4.58 4.57 2.49
CA THR A 129 5.32 5.26 1.40
C THR A 129 5.89 6.61 1.83
N LYS A 130 5.59 7.07 3.05
CA LYS A 130 5.99 8.39 3.51
C LYS A 130 7.51 8.50 3.65
N GLY A 131 8.07 9.52 2.96
CA GLY A 131 9.52 9.78 2.98
C GLY A 131 10.36 8.84 2.13
N LEU A 132 9.72 7.96 1.34
CA LEU A 132 10.40 7.14 0.35
C LEU A 132 10.54 7.89 -0.98
N ASP A 133 11.66 7.67 -1.67
CA ASP A 133 11.81 8.07 -3.06
C ASP A 133 11.01 7.16 -4.01
N ALA A 134 10.96 7.51 -5.28
CA ALA A 134 10.17 6.77 -6.27
C ALA A 134 10.62 5.31 -6.44
N TYR A 135 11.93 5.06 -6.33
CA TYR A 135 12.48 3.72 -6.45
C TYR A 135 12.07 2.84 -5.26
N ALA A 136 12.27 3.31 -4.04
CA ALA A 136 11.89 2.58 -2.82
C ALA A 136 10.37 2.36 -2.72
N LYS A 137 9.53 3.31 -3.22
CA LYS A 137 8.09 3.11 -3.34
C LYS A 137 7.74 1.97 -4.30
N ALA A 138 8.42 1.89 -5.44
CA ALA A 138 8.20 0.82 -6.41
C ALA A 138 8.63 -0.54 -5.84
N GLU A 139 9.77 -0.64 -5.18
CA GLU A 139 10.21 -1.88 -4.51
C GLU A 139 9.22 -2.33 -3.44
N LEU A 140 8.78 -1.40 -2.59
CA LEU A 140 7.75 -1.70 -1.59
C LEU A 140 6.46 -2.20 -2.24
N ALA A 141 6.00 -1.55 -3.30
CA ALA A 141 4.79 -1.95 -4.02
C ALA A 141 4.92 -3.38 -4.60
N GLN A 142 6.07 -3.71 -5.21
CA GLN A 142 6.31 -5.06 -5.74
C GLN A 142 6.29 -6.12 -4.63
N LEU A 143 6.88 -5.82 -3.48
CA LEU A 143 6.81 -6.68 -2.30
C LEU A 143 5.35 -6.90 -1.87
N LEU A 144 4.56 -5.82 -1.71
CA LEU A 144 3.16 -5.92 -1.29
C LEU A 144 2.31 -6.70 -2.29
N LEU A 145 2.50 -6.46 -3.59
CA LEU A 145 1.82 -7.20 -4.65
C LEU A 145 2.21 -8.68 -4.69
N ALA A 146 3.47 -9.02 -4.41
CA ALA A 146 3.90 -10.40 -4.29
C ALA A 146 3.20 -11.10 -3.12
N LEU A 147 3.10 -10.43 -1.96
CA LEU A 147 2.37 -10.94 -0.80
C LEU A 147 0.88 -11.14 -1.09
N CYS A 148 0.25 -10.22 -1.83
CA CYS A 148 -1.15 -10.37 -2.25
C CYS A 148 -1.34 -11.60 -3.14
N ARG A 149 -0.42 -11.86 -4.09
CA ARG A 149 -0.45 -13.07 -4.92
C ARG A 149 -0.27 -14.36 -4.12
N GLU A 150 0.42 -14.29 -3.00
CA GLU A 150 0.54 -15.39 -2.03
C GLU A 150 -0.69 -15.53 -1.11
N GLY A 151 -1.67 -14.63 -1.24
CA GLY A 151 -2.94 -14.68 -0.52
C GLY A 151 -3.02 -13.77 0.71
N ALA A 152 -2.04 -12.92 0.96
CA ALA A 152 -2.15 -11.90 1.99
C ALA A 152 -3.19 -10.83 1.60
N SER A 153 -3.89 -10.29 2.59
CA SER A 153 -4.80 -9.15 2.42
C SER A 153 -4.15 -7.91 3.02
N ILE A 154 -4.03 -6.84 2.23
CA ILE A 154 -3.26 -5.66 2.63
C ILE A 154 -4.12 -4.40 2.54
N LEU A 155 -4.26 -3.69 3.66
CA LEU A 155 -4.83 -2.35 3.72
C LEU A 155 -3.72 -1.33 3.90
N VAL A 156 -3.53 -0.46 2.93
CA VAL A 156 -2.61 0.67 3.00
C VAL A 156 -3.41 1.94 3.23
N VAL A 157 -3.15 2.62 4.33
CA VAL A 157 -3.62 3.99 4.55
C VAL A 157 -2.57 4.93 4.01
N THR A 158 -2.95 5.81 3.08
CA THR A 158 -2.01 6.75 2.48
C THR A 158 -2.69 8.00 1.94
N HIS A 159 -1.93 9.06 1.74
CA HIS A 159 -2.30 10.23 0.95
C HIS A 159 -1.58 10.25 -0.42
N ASP A 160 -0.77 9.23 -0.70
CA ASP A 160 -0.03 9.08 -1.95
C ASP A 160 -0.96 8.54 -3.05
N VAL A 161 -1.58 9.47 -3.78
CA VAL A 161 -2.55 9.18 -4.84
C VAL A 161 -1.90 8.43 -5.99
N GLU A 162 -0.66 8.81 -6.35
CA GLU A 162 0.08 8.19 -7.46
C GLU A 162 0.43 6.73 -7.14
N PHE A 163 0.84 6.45 -5.89
CA PHE A 163 1.08 5.08 -5.42
C PHE A 163 -0.20 4.25 -5.51
N ALA A 164 -1.32 4.78 -5.03
CA ALA A 164 -2.60 4.07 -5.05
C ALA A 164 -3.08 3.81 -6.48
N ALA A 165 -3.02 4.82 -7.37
CA ALA A 165 -3.43 4.67 -8.76
C ALA A 165 -2.63 3.61 -9.52
N ARG A 166 -1.32 3.50 -9.21
CA ARG A 166 -0.41 2.60 -9.92
C ARG A 166 -0.44 1.17 -9.41
N TYR A 167 -0.64 0.96 -8.11
CA TYR A 167 -0.37 -0.33 -7.48
C TYR A 167 -1.56 -0.95 -6.74
N ALA A 168 -2.57 -0.17 -6.36
CA ALA A 168 -3.72 -0.72 -5.65
C ALA A 168 -4.57 -1.64 -6.55
N THR A 169 -5.20 -2.63 -5.95
CA THR A 169 -6.25 -3.43 -6.59
C THR A 169 -7.63 -2.86 -6.28
N GLY A 170 -7.74 -2.08 -5.20
CA GLY A 170 -8.93 -1.34 -4.81
C GLY A 170 -8.56 -0.03 -4.11
N CYS A 171 -9.40 0.97 -4.25
CA CYS A 171 -9.25 2.27 -3.60
C CYS A 171 -10.51 2.64 -2.84
N ALA A 172 -10.35 3.28 -1.69
CA ALA A 172 -11.44 3.82 -0.92
C ALA A 172 -11.08 5.24 -0.44
N LEU A 173 -12.05 6.16 -0.40
CA LEU A 173 -11.87 7.53 0.06
C LEU A 173 -12.56 7.74 1.39
N MET A 174 -11.79 8.18 2.38
CA MET A 174 -12.31 8.58 3.69
C MET A 174 -12.24 10.10 3.87
N PHE A 175 -13.35 10.69 4.30
CA PHE A 175 -13.46 12.11 4.60
C PHE A 175 -14.37 12.30 5.83
N ASP A 176 -13.90 13.07 6.81
CA ASP A 176 -14.63 13.39 8.06
C ASP A 176 -15.23 12.14 8.75
N GLY A 177 -14.43 11.07 8.84
CA GLY A 177 -14.84 9.80 9.45
C GLY A 177 -15.81 8.97 8.61
N LEU A 178 -16.13 9.39 7.39
CA LEU A 178 -17.04 8.71 6.49
C LEU A 178 -16.29 8.13 5.28
N LEU A 179 -16.70 6.94 4.84
CA LEU A 179 -16.27 6.38 3.57
C LEU A 179 -17.17 6.96 2.46
N LEU A 180 -16.57 7.72 1.53
CA LEU A 180 -17.32 8.42 0.49
C LEU A 180 -17.46 7.61 -0.80
N SER A 181 -16.41 6.91 -1.18
CA SER A 181 -16.36 6.10 -2.40
C SER A 181 -15.41 4.92 -2.21
N GLU A 182 -15.67 3.86 -2.96
CA GLU A 182 -14.86 2.65 -3.04
C GLU A 182 -14.96 2.11 -4.47
N GLY A 183 -13.89 1.55 -4.99
CA GLY A 183 -13.87 0.94 -6.32
C GLY A 183 -12.48 0.59 -6.83
N GLU A 184 -12.43 0.03 -8.02
CA GLU A 184 -11.17 -0.20 -8.73
C GLU A 184 -10.48 1.13 -9.06
N PRO A 185 -9.13 1.18 -9.12
CA PRO A 185 -8.38 2.43 -9.29
C PRO A 185 -8.85 3.29 -10.48
N HIS A 186 -9.04 2.71 -11.67
CA HIS A 186 -9.48 3.47 -12.84
C HIS A 186 -10.84 4.11 -12.63
N ALA A 187 -11.84 3.35 -12.18
CA ALA A 187 -13.17 3.88 -11.92
C ALA A 187 -13.17 4.91 -10.78
N PHE A 188 -12.32 4.68 -9.77
CA PHE A 188 -12.20 5.55 -8.61
C PHE A 188 -11.59 6.91 -8.98
N PHE A 189 -10.45 6.94 -9.68
CA PHE A 189 -9.72 8.17 -9.98
C PHE A 189 -10.28 8.93 -11.17
N ALA A 190 -10.69 8.25 -12.26
CA ALA A 190 -11.31 8.87 -13.42
C ALA A 190 -12.68 9.50 -13.10
N GLY A 191 -13.43 8.91 -12.16
CA GLY A 191 -14.72 9.43 -11.70
C GLY A 191 -14.63 10.58 -10.69
N ASN A 192 -13.45 10.90 -10.16
CA ASN A 192 -13.28 11.83 -9.05
C ASN A 192 -12.46 13.07 -9.45
N ARG A 193 -13.13 14.18 -9.70
CA ARG A 193 -12.47 15.43 -10.11
C ARG A 193 -11.63 16.11 -9.02
N PHE A 194 -11.90 15.83 -7.75
CA PHE A 194 -11.19 16.46 -6.63
C PHE A 194 -10.07 15.60 -6.07
N TYR A 195 -10.20 14.29 -6.19
CA TYR A 195 -9.25 13.32 -5.63
C TYR A 195 -8.78 12.37 -6.73
N THR A 196 -7.95 12.86 -7.61
CA THR A 196 -7.38 12.13 -8.74
C THR A 196 -5.90 12.41 -8.88
N THR A 197 -5.21 11.65 -9.72
CA THR A 197 -3.79 11.81 -10.02
C THR A 197 -3.52 13.10 -10.80
N ASP A 198 -2.30 13.59 -10.75
CA ASP A 198 -1.88 14.74 -11.56
C ASP A 198 -1.94 14.41 -13.06
N ALA A 199 -1.60 13.17 -13.44
CA ALA A 199 -1.71 12.70 -14.83
C ALA A 199 -3.14 12.80 -15.35
N ASN A 200 -4.12 12.28 -14.60
CA ASN A 200 -5.54 12.36 -14.99
C ASN A 200 -6.02 13.81 -15.01
N ARG A 201 -5.65 14.64 -14.02
CA ARG A 201 -6.05 16.04 -13.96
C ARG A 201 -5.62 16.83 -15.19
N ILE A 202 -4.44 16.55 -15.73
CA ILE A 202 -3.89 17.21 -16.94
C ILE A 202 -4.53 16.64 -18.21
N ALA A 203 -4.75 15.33 -18.27
CA ALA A 203 -5.10 14.63 -19.50
C ALA A 203 -6.61 14.36 -19.66
N ALA A 204 -7.44 14.59 -18.63
CA ALA A 204 -8.85 14.16 -18.58
C ALA A 204 -9.74 14.68 -19.73
N GLU A 205 -9.41 15.82 -20.35
CA GLU A 205 -10.16 16.33 -21.51
C GLU A 205 -10.02 15.44 -22.75
N HIS A 206 -8.88 14.75 -22.90
CA HIS A 206 -8.58 13.90 -24.05
C HIS A 206 -8.55 12.41 -23.70
N PHE A 207 -8.10 12.09 -22.50
CA PHE A 207 -7.90 10.72 -22.01
C PHE A 207 -8.49 10.57 -20.60
N PRO A 208 -9.80 10.61 -20.45
CA PRO A 208 -10.45 10.67 -19.13
C PRO A 208 -10.23 9.43 -18.26
N MET A 209 -9.89 8.29 -18.88
CA MET A 209 -9.67 7.03 -18.17
C MET A 209 -8.20 6.79 -17.79
N ASP A 210 -7.26 7.59 -18.33
CA ASP A 210 -5.84 7.43 -18.03
C ASP A 210 -5.55 8.08 -16.68
N ILE A 211 -5.09 7.29 -15.74
CA ILE A 211 -4.85 7.72 -14.35
C ILE A 211 -3.37 7.74 -13.98
N THR A 212 -2.49 7.21 -14.83
CA THR A 212 -1.04 7.22 -14.64
C THR A 212 -0.31 7.94 -15.77
N CYS A 213 0.88 8.45 -15.50
CA CYS A 213 1.70 9.11 -16.51
C CYS A 213 2.02 8.15 -17.68
N GLU A 214 2.24 6.88 -17.41
CA GLU A 214 2.53 5.86 -18.41
C GLU A 214 1.36 5.67 -19.37
N GLU A 215 0.13 5.63 -18.86
CA GLU A 215 -1.08 5.51 -19.66
C GLU A 215 -1.27 6.72 -20.57
N VAL A 216 -1.16 7.93 -20.00
CA VAL A 216 -1.25 9.17 -20.80
C VAL A 216 -0.21 9.21 -21.91
N ILE A 217 1.05 8.83 -21.62
CA ILE A 217 2.11 8.75 -22.64
C ILE A 217 1.75 7.74 -23.73
N ALA A 218 1.24 6.56 -23.36
CA ALA A 218 0.85 5.53 -24.30
C ALA A 218 -0.30 6.00 -25.21
N SER A 219 -1.33 6.64 -24.63
CA SER A 219 -2.48 7.18 -25.35
C SER A 219 -2.07 8.33 -26.31
N CYS A 220 -1.18 9.22 -25.87
CA CYS A 220 -0.63 10.26 -26.72
C CYS A 220 0.14 9.69 -27.92
N ARG A 221 1.00 8.69 -27.71
CA ARG A 221 1.74 8.01 -28.81
C ARG A 221 0.81 7.34 -29.80
N SER A 222 -0.20 6.66 -29.33
CA SER A 222 -1.20 6.00 -30.17
C SER A 222 -1.99 7.01 -31.02
N SER A 223 -2.34 8.16 -30.44
CA SER A 223 -3.03 9.24 -31.14
C SER A 223 -2.18 9.94 -32.20
N LEU A 224 -0.86 10.01 -32.00
CA LEU A 224 0.08 10.58 -32.98
C LEU A 224 0.29 9.63 -34.17
N SER A 225 0.47 8.33 -33.91
CA SER A 225 0.65 7.32 -34.97
C SER A 225 -0.62 7.15 -35.83
N ALA A 226 -1.80 7.39 -35.32
CA ALA A 226 -3.05 7.36 -36.07
C ALA A 226 -3.25 8.59 -37.02
N LYS A 227 -2.44 9.65 -36.85
CA LYS A 227 -2.49 10.88 -37.64
C LYS A 227 -1.44 10.98 -38.77
N GLU A 228 -0.56 9.98 -38.92
CA GLU A 228 0.36 9.95 -40.06
C GLU A 228 -0.44 9.69 -41.33
N PRO A 229 -0.42 10.62 -42.33
CA PRO A 229 -1.13 10.41 -43.58
C PRO A 229 -0.48 9.24 -44.35
N GLU A 230 -1.32 8.39 -44.95
CA GLU A 230 -0.83 7.39 -45.90
C GLU A 230 0.07 8.07 -46.94
N PRO A 231 1.22 7.49 -47.28
CA PRO A 231 2.07 8.02 -48.32
C PRO A 231 1.25 8.05 -49.64
N PRO A 232 1.39 9.11 -50.45
CA PRO A 232 0.65 9.22 -51.68
C PRO A 232 0.91 8.00 -52.56
N ARG A 233 -0.16 7.28 -52.91
CA ARG A 233 -0.10 6.18 -53.87
C ARG A 233 0.35 6.77 -55.22
N GLY A 234 1.59 6.47 -55.59
CA GLY A 234 2.12 6.77 -56.91
C GLY A 234 1.53 5.89 -58.03
#